data_894c13e10027bee71e811885a48a48f3
#
_entry.id   894c13e10027bee71e811885a48a48f3
#
_cell.length_a   1.000
_cell.length_b   1.000
_cell.length_c   1.000
_cell.angle_alpha   90.00
_cell.angle_beta   90.00
_cell.angle_gamma   90.00
#
_symmetry.space_group_name_H-M   'P 1'
#
loop_
_entity.id
_entity.type
_entity.pdbx_description
1 polymer ?
#
loop_
_entity_poly.entity_id
_entity_poly.type
_entity_poly.pdbx_seq_one_letter_code
_entity_poly.pdbx_strand_id
1 'polypeptide(L)'
;TAVGCGIFTPYLENLTVNPSGTFEGTAITASSTDSMGAVISYKNNAGTNVLNTDIVLQLSADNGSNYTTATLVDNGNLDSQTKVASVSDVTVTAGTQLKYKIEFANQASGSKEARITGVALQY
;
A
#
# COMPACT_ATOMS: atom_id res chain seq x y z
N THR A 1 -10.78 20.17 -7.21
CA THR A 1 -9.77 19.16 -7.17
C THR A 1 -10.19 17.92 -7.86
N ALA A 2 -9.39 17.49 -8.72
CA ALA A 2 -9.65 16.25 -9.35
C ALA A 2 -9.66 15.18 -8.27
N VAL A 3 -10.71 14.46 -8.23
CA VAL A 3 -10.67 13.22 -7.51
C VAL A 3 -9.64 12.39 -8.20
N GLY A 4 -8.60 12.07 -7.53
CA GLY A 4 -7.57 11.29 -8.14
C GLY A 4 -8.15 10.01 -8.67
N CYS A 5 -8.04 9.85 -9.94
CA CYS A 5 -8.17 8.54 -10.50
C CYS A 5 -6.90 7.84 -10.16
N GLY A 6 -6.92 7.04 -9.19
CA GLY A 6 -5.77 6.26 -8.83
C GLY A 6 -5.35 5.35 -9.97
N ILE A 7 -4.17 4.83 -9.83
CA ILE A 7 -3.70 3.75 -10.66
C ILE A 7 -3.84 2.48 -9.85
N PHE A 8 -4.49 1.51 -10.42
CA PHE A 8 -4.72 0.24 -9.76
C PHE A 8 -3.65 -0.77 -10.19
N THR A 9 -2.91 -1.27 -9.23
CA THR A 9 -1.98 -2.36 -9.44
C THR A 9 -2.72 -3.65 -9.11
N PRO A 10 -2.99 -4.51 -10.09
CA PRO A 10 -3.91 -5.61 -9.88
C PRO A 10 -3.38 -6.72 -8.99
N TYR A 11 -2.08 -6.82 -8.83
CA TYR A 11 -1.56 -7.96 -8.10
C TYR A 11 -0.16 -7.71 -7.58
N LEU A 12 0.02 -7.96 -6.30
CA LEU A 12 1.31 -7.94 -5.66
C LEU A 12 1.31 -9.01 -4.58
N GLU A 13 2.26 -9.92 -4.64
CA GLU A 13 2.32 -11.04 -3.73
C GLU A 13 3.69 -11.15 -3.09
N ASN A 14 3.71 -11.37 -1.79
CA ASN A 14 4.95 -11.70 -1.09
C ASN A 14 5.14 -13.20 -1.17
N LEU A 15 5.92 -13.63 -2.15
CA LEU A 15 6.00 -15.03 -2.54
C LEU A 15 7.07 -15.83 -1.82
N THR A 16 7.86 -15.22 -1.01
CA THR A 16 9.14 -15.82 -0.73
C THR A 16 9.14 -16.69 0.51
N VAL A 17 10.13 -17.54 0.57
CA VAL A 17 10.48 -18.29 1.78
C VAL A 17 11.01 -17.37 2.88
N ASN A 18 11.40 -16.16 2.53
CA ASN A 18 11.81 -15.13 3.47
C ASN A 18 10.86 -13.95 3.28
N PRO A 19 9.67 -14.03 3.83
CA PRO A 19 8.56 -13.17 3.45
C PRO A 19 8.63 -11.73 3.96
N SER A 20 9.46 -11.43 4.94
CA SER A 20 9.62 -10.05 5.35
C SER A 20 10.44 -9.29 4.32
N GLY A 21 10.04 -8.07 4.02
CA GLY A 21 10.75 -7.26 3.03
C GLY A 21 9.93 -6.06 2.61
N THR A 22 10.41 -5.37 1.59
CA THR A 22 9.81 -4.14 1.11
C THR A 22 9.58 -4.22 -0.38
N PHE A 23 8.43 -3.78 -0.83
CA PHE A 23 8.12 -3.61 -2.25
C PHE A 23 7.87 -2.15 -2.56
N GLU A 24 8.52 -1.65 -3.59
CA GLU A 24 8.34 -0.28 -4.05
C GLU A 24 7.76 -0.29 -5.45
N GLY A 25 6.63 0.40 -5.64
CA GLY A 25 5.99 0.48 -6.94
C GLY A 25 6.72 1.40 -7.90
N THR A 26 6.45 1.25 -9.19
CA THR A 26 6.96 2.15 -10.22
C THR A 26 6.26 3.50 -10.14
N ALA A 27 6.99 4.58 -10.34
CA ALA A 27 6.43 5.91 -10.28
C ALA A 27 5.41 6.15 -11.40
N ILE A 28 4.37 6.91 -11.07
CA ILE A 28 3.31 7.29 -11.99
C ILE A 28 3.28 8.80 -12.06
N THR A 29 3.28 9.35 -13.27
CA THR A 29 3.24 10.80 -13.48
C THR A 29 1.82 11.31 -13.28
N ALA A 30 1.68 12.36 -12.50
CA ALA A 30 0.41 13.00 -12.22
C ALA A 30 0.60 14.53 -12.15
N SER A 31 -0.49 15.25 -11.97
CA SER A 31 -0.39 16.66 -11.63
C SER A 31 0.26 16.80 -10.27
N SER A 32 0.94 17.91 -10.04
CA SER A 32 1.62 18.14 -8.76
C SER A 32 0.63 18.06 -7.61
N THR A 33 0.98 17.29 -6.61
CA THR A 33 0.16 17.14 -5.42
C THR A 33 1.03 17.07 -4.17
N ASP A 34 0.49 17.53 -3.07
CA ASP A 34 1.10 17.37 -1.75
C ASP A 34 0.20 16.55 -0.81
N SER A 35 -0.83 15.92 -1.38
CA SER A 35 -1.75 15.09 -0.62
C SER A 35 -2.07 13.84 -1.42
N MET A 36 -1.99 12.70 -0.78
CA MET A 36 -2.23 11.41 -1.41
C MET A 36 -3.09 10.53 -0.54
N GLY A 37 -3.73 9.58 -1.18
CA GLY A 37 -4.43 8.51 -0.48
C GLY A 37 -4.19 7.20 -1.20
N ALA A 38 -4.66 6.13 -0.62
CA ALA A 38 -4.53 4.80 -1.21
C ALA A 38 -5.61 3.86 -0.70
N VAL A 39 -5.93 2.89 -1.52
CA VAL A 39 -6.75 1.75 -1.13
C VAL A 39 -5.96 0.51 -1.47
N ILE A 40 -5.84 -0.39 -0.53
CA ILE A 40 -5.21 -1.68 -0.78
C ILE A 40 -6.19 -2.80 -0.50
N SER A 41 -6.09 -3.86 -1.26
CA SER A 41 -6.77 -5.11 -0.95
C SER A 41 -5.70 -6.15 -0.63
N TYR A 42 -5.97 -6.95 0.39
CA TYR A 42 -4.96 -7.90 0.86
C TYR A 42 -5.63 -9.14 1.44
N LYS A 43 -4.84 -10.19 1.53
CA LYS A 43 -5.26 -11.46 2.14
C LYS A 43 -4.28 -11.85 3.23
N ASN A 44 -4.83 -12.50 4.26
CA ASN A 44 -4.02 -13.26 5.19
C ASN A 44 -3.85 -14.65 4.59
N ASN A 45 -2.76 -14.86 3.88
CA ASN A 45 -2.48 -16.15 3.26
C ASN A 45 -2.16 -17.19 4.34
N ALA A 46 -1.56 -16.76 5.42
CA ALA A 46 -1.37 -17.55 6.63
C ALA A 46 -1.38 -16.61 7.82
N GLY A 47 -1.98 -17.05 8.93
CA GLY A 47 -2.06 -16.26 10.15
C GLY A 47 -2.90 -15.00 10.00
N THR A 48 -2.64 -14.02 10.83
CA THR A 48 -3.30 -12.72 10.81
C THR A 48 -2.27 -11.62 10.76
N ASN A 49 -2.43 -10.71 9.80
CA ASN A 49 -1.52 -9.56 9.65
C ASN A 49 -2.21 -8.31 10.18
N VAL A 50 -1.49 -7.56 10.99
CA VAL A 50 -1.98 -6.34 11.62
C VAL A 50 -1.57 -5.16 10.77
N LEU A 51 -2.54 -4.33 10.37
CA LEU A 51 -2.27 -3.12 9.60
C LEU A 51 -1.39 -2.18 10.41
N ASN A 52 -0.50 -1.48 9.72
CA ASN A 52 0.44 -0.51 10.30
C ASN A 52 1.51 -1.13 11.19
N THR A 53 1.52 -2.43 11.32
CA THR A 53 2.53 -3.18 12.06
C THR A 53 3.17 -4.22 11.15
N ASP A 54 2.35 -5.09 10.57
CA ASP A 54 2.83 -6.16 9.68
C ASP A 54 2.76 -5.74 8.22
N ILE A 55 1.82 -4.87 7.88
CA ILE A 55 1.68 -4.27 6.55
C ILE A 55 1.75 -2.76 6.75
N VAL A 56 2.82 -2.14 6.27
CA VAL A 56 3.04 -0.70 6.40
C VAL A 56 3.10 -0.08 5.02
N LEU A 57 2.28 0.94 4.78
CA LEU A 57 2.24 1.66 3.51
C LEU A 57 2.91 3.01 3.65
N GLN A 58 3.74 3.35 2.68
CA GLN A 58 4.35 4.68 2.57
C GLN A 58 4.05 5.26 1.20
N LEU A 59 3.85 6.56 1.15
CA LEU A 59 3.46 7.28 -0.06
C LEU A 59 4.46 8.39 -0.34
N SER A 60 4.69 8.64 -1.62
CA SER A 60 5.58 9.69 -2.09
C SER A 60 5.00 10.32 -3.35
N ALA A 61 5.16 11.62 -3.51
CA ALA A 61 4.84 12.34 -4.74
C ALA A 61 6.09 12.85 -5.45
N ASP A 62 7.27 12.63 -4.89
CA ASP A 62 8.53 13.14 -5.42
C ASP A 62 9.46 12.01 -5.86
N ASN A 63 8.88 10.98 -6.48
CA ASN A 63 9.61 9.85 -7.03
C ASN A 63 10.37 9.04 -5.96
N GLY A 64 9.85 9.02 -4.74
CA GLY A 64 10.46 8.24 -3.67
C GLY A 64 11.61 8.93 -2.96
N SER A 65 11.88 10.20 -3.26
CA SER A 65 12.90 10.94 -2.52
C SER A 65 12.49 11.16 -1.08
N ASN A 66 11.19 11.36 -0.84
CA ASN A 66 10.64 11.46 0.50
C ASN A 66 9.36 10.63 0.58
N TYR A 67 9.32 9.71 1.52
CA TYR A 67 8.15 8.90 1.79
C TYR A 67 7.49 9.35 3.09
N THR A 68 6.16 9.33 3.11
CA THR A 68 5.37 9.55 4.31
C THR A 68 4.64 8.27 4.66
N THR A 69 4.78 7.82 5.89
CA THR A 69 4.06 6.62 6.35
C THR A 69 2.58 6.95 6.49
N ALA A 70 1.76 6.13 5.85
CA ALA A 70 0.31 6.27 5.91
C ALA A 70 -0.24 5.36 7.00
N THR A 71 -1.25 5.84 7.71
CA THR A 71 -1.95 5.04 8.70
C THR A 71 -3.17 4.41 8.04
N LEU A 72 -3.08 3.13 7.73
CA LEU A 72 -4.16 2.40 7.08
C LEU A 72 -5.31 2.16 8.04
N VAL A 73 -6.52 2.25 7.50
CA VAL A 73 -7.76 1.99 8.23
C VAL A 73 -8.41 0.75 7.61
N ASP A 74 -8.83 -0.17 8.46
CA ASP A 74 -9.51 -1.38 8.03
C ASP A 74 -10.92 -1.01 7.56
N ASN A 75 -11.23 -1.31 6.32
CA ASN A 75 -12.54 -1.03 5.72
C ASN A 75 -13.39 -2.30 5.56
N GLY A 76 -12.98 -3.40 6.19
CA GLY A 76 -13.72 -4.63 6.15
C GLY A 76 -13.27 -5.58 5.05
N ASN A 77 -14.17 -6.46 4.66
CA ASN A 77 -13.87 -7.51 3.71
C ASN A 77 -14.50 -7.22 2.36
N LEU A 78 -13.71 -7.44 1.30
CA LEU A 78 -14.24 -7.42 -0.05
C LEU A 78 -14.99 -8.73 -0.35
N ASP A 79 -14.43 -9.83 0.13
CA ASP A 79 -15.08 -11.15 0.08
C ASP A 79 -14.66 -11.97 1.30
N SER A 80 -14.89 -13.27 1.29
CA SER A 80 -14.61 -14.12 2.46
C SER A 80 -13.12 -14.18 2.83
N GLN A 81 -12.22 -13.82 1.91
CA GLN A 81 -10.78 -13.93 2.13
C GLN A 81 -10.03 -12.63 1.91
N THR A 82 -10.59 -11.71 1.13
CA THR A 82 -9.92 -10.47 0.76
C THR A 82 -10.40 -9.33 1.64
N LYS A 83 -9.46 -8.64 2.25
CA LYS A 83 -9.71 -7.48 3.10
C LYS A 83 -9.33 -6.21 2.37
N VAL A 84 -9.93 -5.10 2.79
CA VAL A 84 -9.67 -3.79 2.20
C VAL A 84 -9.24 -2.83 3.29
N ALA A 85 -8.20 -2.08 3.02
CA ALA A 85 -7.74 -1.01 3.90
C ALA A 85 -7.50 0.25 3.07
N SER A 86 -7.69 1.40 3.68
CA SER A 86 -7.53 2.65 2.96
C SER A 86 -6.94 3.73 3.85
N VAL A 87 -6.46 4.77 3.20
CA VAL A 87 -6.01 5.99 3.84
C VAL A 87 -6.26 7.15 2.89
N SER A 88 -6.58 8.31 3.44
CA SER A 88 -6.77 9.52 2.63
C SER A 88 -6.06 10.68 3.29
N ASP A 89 -5.85 11.73 2.48
CA ASP A 89 -5.30 13.01 2.94
C ASP A 89 -3.94 12.89 3.64
N VAL A 90 -3.10 11.99 3.15
CA VAL A 90 -1.72 11.90 3.62
C VAL A 90 -0.92 13.05 3.04
N THR A 91 -0.34 13.87 3.90
CA THR A 91 0.52 14.97 3.46
C THR A 91 1.86 14.41 3.01
N VAL A 92 2.25 14.74 1.79
CA VAL A 92 3.52 14.31 1.21
C VAL A 92 4.27 15.52 0.70
N THR A 93 5.56 15.35 0.44
CA THR A 93 6.35 16.39 -0.25
C THR A 93 5.81 16.53 -1.67
N ALA A 94 5.48 17.75 -2.06
CA ALA A 94 4.85 18.03 -3.34
C ALA A 94 5.67 17.52 -4.52
N GLY A 95 5.00 16.94 -5.48
CA GLY A 95 5.66 16.44 -6.68
C GLY A 95 4.68 15.90 -7.69
N THR A 96 5.22 15.41 -8.80
CA THR A 96 4.44 14.90 -9.93
C THR A 96 4.70 13.43 -10.20
N GLN A 97 5.50 12.77 -9.38
CA GLN A 97 5.86 11.37 -9.56
C GLN A 97 5.39 10.57 -8.35
N LEU A 98 4.26 9.91 -8.50
CA LEU A 98 3.61 9.20 -7.40
C LEU A 98 4.19 7.80 -7.25
N LYS A 99 4.57 7.46 -6.04
CA LYS A 99 5.05 6.11 -5.72
C LYS A 99 4.44 5.64 -4.42
N TYR A 100 4.39 4.33 -4.27
CA TYR A 100 4.06 3.73 -2.99
C TYR A 100 5.12 2.70 -2.63
N LYS A 101 5.25 2.45 -1.34
CA LYS A 101 6.12 1.43 -0.81
C LYS A 101 5.35 0.65 0.25
N ILE A 102 5.39 -0.66 0.17
CA ILE A 102 4.74 -1.53 1.14
C ILE A 102 5.82 -2.34 1.83
N GLU A 103 5.83 -2.24 3.14
CA GLU A 103 6.72 -3.04 3.96
C GLU A 103 5.96 -4.19 4.58
N PHE A 104 6.48 -5.40 4.40
CA PHE A 104 5.97 -6.59 5.04
C PHE A 104 6.89 -6.89 6.22
N ALA A 105 6.36 -6.75 7.42
CA ALA A 105 7.10 -6.98 8.65
C ALA A 105 6.54 -8.18 9.38
N ASN A 106 7.36 -8.78 10.23
CA ASN A 106 6.96 -9.88 11.11
C ASN A 106 6.39 -11.09 10.35
N GLN A 107 6.77 -11.25 9.11
CA GLN A 107 6.29 -12.36 8.30
C GLN A 107 7.05 -13.63 8.64
N ALA A 108 6.36 -14.76 8.53
CA ALA A 108 6.95 -16.07 8.76
C ALA A 108 6.25 -17.08 7.87
N SER A 109 7.04 -17.78 7.06
CA SER A 109 6.52 -18.73 6.09
C SER A 109 5.63 -19.78 6.77
N GLY A 110 4.40 -19.95 6.28
CA GLY A 110 3.44 -20.91 6.77
C GLY A 110 2.68 -20.49 8.02
N SER A 111 3.08 -19.41 8.71
CA SER A 111 2.41 -18.99 9.94
C SER A 111 1.95 -17.54 9.95
N LYS A 112 2.58 -16.68 9.15
CA LYS A 112 2.15 -15.30 9.02
C LYS A 112 2.58 -14.79 7.65
N GLU A 113 1.65 -14.78 6.72
CA GLU A 113 1.93 -14.39 5.33
C GLU A 113 0.84 -13.44 4.86
N ALA A 114 1.25 -12.27 4.38
CA ALA A 114 0.36 -11.31 3.76
C ALA A 114 0.52 -11.36 2.25
N ARG A 115 -0.59 -11.15 1.55
CA ARG A 115 -0.60 -11.05 0.09
C ARG A 115 -1.38 -9.80 -0.28
N ILE A 116 -0.75 -8.89 -1.01
CA ILE A 116 -1.43 -7.72 -1.54
C ILE A 116 -2.01 -8.07 -2.89
N THR A 117 -3.31 -7.89 -3.05
CA THR A 117 -4.01 -8.25 -4.29
C THR A 117 -4.34 -7.03 -5.15
N GLY A 118 -4.18 -5.84 -4.63
CA GLY A 118 -4.39 -4.63 -5.42
C GLY A 118 -4.00 -3.39 -4.65
N VAL A 119 -3.58 -2.37 -5.39
CA VAL A 119 -3.24 -1.05 -4.85
C VAL A 119 -3.82 0.00 -5.77
N ALA A 120 -4.57 0.95 -5.21
CA ALA A 120 -5.05 2.12 -5.93
C ALA A 120 -4.54 3.36 -5.22
N LEU A 121 -3.96 4.29 -5.96
CA LEU A 121 -3.48 5.56 -5.43
C LEU A 121 -4.46 6.66 -5.78
N GLN A 122 -4.60 7.63 -4.86
CA GLN A 122 -5.40 8.83 -5.06
C GLN A 122 -4.51 10.05 -4.86
N TYR A 123 -4.83 11.12 -5.56
CA TYR A 123 -4.06 12.35 -5.49
C TYR A 123 -4.92 13.58 -5.80
#